data_438dfdd2d11c995821940554246a95ea
#
_entry.id   438dfdd2d11c995821940554246a95ea
#
_cell.length_a   1.000
_cell.length_b   1.000
_cell.length_c   1.000
_cell.angle_alpha   90.00
_cell.angle_beta   90.00
_cell.angle_gamma   90.00
#
_symmetry.space_group_name_H-M   'P 1'
#
loop_
_entity.id
_entity.type
_entity.pdbx_description
1 polymer ?
#
loop_
_entity_poly.entity_id
_entity_poly.type
_entity_poly.pdbx_seq_one_letter_code
_entity_poly.pdbx_strand_id
1 'polypeptide(L)'
;ACQSNAKSAGKVPLQTWPTPSRVWQRIHIDFAGPMEGIYYLVLVDAQSKWPEMIPMKTISSANTVNALMDVFVRYGMPETIVSDNGTQFTSEQFRVMCASNGILHSRIAPYHPQSNGQAERFVDTLKRGLKKLKGKGATQDNLNTLLITYRSTPSHVLNQKSPAEVFLGRKIRTTLSLLRP
;
A
#
# COMPACT_ATOMS: atom_id res chain seq x y z
N ALA A 1 22.37 50.57 7.11
CA ALA A 1 22.32 49.13 7.29
C ALA A 1 21.28 48.55 6.34
N CYS A 2 21.71 47.99 5.20
CA CYS A 2 20.86 47.32 4.25
C CYS A 2 20.76 45.83 4.63
N GLN A 3 19.58 45.37 5.03
CA GLN A 3 19.29 43.94 5.13
C GLN A 3 18.94 43.42 3.72
N SER A 4 19.84 42.61 3.17
CA SER A 4 19.63 41.91 1.92
C SER A 4 18.61 40.78 2.12
N ASN A 5 17.45 40.89 1.48
CA ASN A 5 16.47 39.81 1.35
C ASN A 5 17.09 38.63 0.60
N ALA A 6 17.45 37.56 1.31
CA ALA A 6 17.82 36.31 0.71
C ALA A 6 16.55 35.69 0.07
N LYS A 7 16.57 35.61 -1.25
CA LYS A 7 15.52 34.86 -2.01
C LYS A 7 15.52 33.42 -1.51
N SER A 8 14.39 32.95 -1.00
CA SER A 8 14.17 31.55 -0.69
C SER A 8 14.49 30.70 -1.91
N ALA A 9 15.32 29.68 -1.76
CA ALA A 9 15.65 28.74 -2.81
C ALA A 9 14.35 28.20 -3.43
N GLY A 10 14.24 28.29 -4.75
CA GLY A 10 13.09 27.80 -5.49
C GLY A 10 12.79 26.35 -5.14
N LYS A 11 11.53 26.03 -4.81
CA LYS A 11 11.11 24.65 -4.58
C LYS A 11 11.44 23.84 -5.82
N VAL A 12 12.34 22.89 -5.71
CA VAL A 12 12.64 21.91 -6.77
C VAL A 12 11.33 21.22 -7.13
N PRO A 13 10.95 21.15 -8.42
CA PRO A 13 9.75 20.42 -8.81
C PRO A 13 9.86 18.96 -8.35
N LEU A 14 8.89 18.54 -7.58
CA LEU A 14 8.84 17.17 -7.05
C LEU A 14 8.59 16.22 -8.21
N GLN A 15 9.57 15.37 -8.52
CA GLN A 15 9.39 14.28 -9.48
C GLN A 15 8.38 13.29 -8.91
N THR A 16 7.19 13.30 -9.50
CA THR A 16 6.20 12.22 -9.25
C THR A 16 6.73 10.93 -9.86
N TRP A 17 6.62 9.84 -9.12
CA TRP A 17 6.94 8.52 -9.66
C TRP A 17 6.11 8.26 -10.92
N PRO A 18 6.71 7.84 -12.03
CA PRO A 18 5.94 7.45 -13.21
C PRO A 18 4.97 6.32 -12.84
N THR A 19 3.77 6.36 -13.41
CA THR A 19 2.81 5.26 -13.23
C THR A 19 3.42 3.98 -13.80
N PRO A 20 3.41 2.84 -13.08
CA PRO A 20 3.90 1.58 -13.61
C PRO A 20 3.15 1.18 -14.87
N SER A 21 3.84 0.52 -15.80
CA SER A 21 3.24 0.07 -17.07
C SER A 21 2.37 -1.19 -16.91
N ARG A 22 2.57 -1.95 -15.84
CA ARG A 22 1.85 -3.20 -15.56
C ARG A 22 1.52 -3.35 -14.07
N VAL A 23 0.48 -4.11 -13.79
CA VAL A 23 0.08 -4.46 -12.42
C VAL A 23 1.20 -5.23 -11.73
N TRP A 24 1.32 -5.05 -10.43
CA TRP A 24 2.29 -5.72 -9.56
C TRP A 24 3.76 -5.42 -9.86
N GLN A 25 4.03 -4.42 -10.71
CA GLN A 25 5.40 -3.99 -11.00
C GLN A 25 6.00 -3.22 -9.82
N ARG A 26 5.21 -2.34 -9.21
CA ARG A 26 5.60 -1.58 -8.02
C ARG A 26 4.51 -1.64 -6.97
N ILE A 27 4.88 -2.02 -5.77
CA ILE A 27 3.98 -2.04 -4.61
C ILE A 27 4.46 -1.06 -3.55
N HIS A 28 3.51 -0.50 -2.82
CA HIS A 28 3.73 0.31 -1.64
C HIS A 28 3.37 -0.50 -0.41
N ILE A 29 4.26 -0.48 0.59
CA ILE A 29 4.04 -1.20 1.83
C ILE A 29 4.14 -0.26 3.02
N ASP A 30 3.31 -0.49 4.03
CA ASP A 30 3.27 0.30 5.26
C ASP A 30 2.60 -0.51 6.37
N PHE A 31 2.73 -0.06 7.63
CA PHE A 31 2.00 -0.63 8.75
C PHE A 31 0.87 0.27 9.21
N ALA A 32 -0.23 -0.36 9.60
CA ALA A 32 -1.35 0.27 10.26
C ALA A 32 -1.59 -0.37 11.64
N GLY A 33 -2.08 0.40 12.59
CA GLY A 33 -2.38 -0.10 13.93
C GLY A 33 -1.36 0.34 14.98
N PRO A 34 -1.35 -0.29 16.18
CA PRO A 34 -2.21 -1.43 16.51
C PRO A 34 -3.69 -1.04 16.69
N MET A 35 -4.57 -1.95 16.30
CA MET A 35 -5.98 -1.90 16.64
C MET A 35 -6.34 -3.17 17.40
N GLU A 36 -6.80 -3.00 18.64
CA GLU A 36 -7.07 -4.13 19.54
C GLU A 36 -5.88 -5.10 19.64
N GLY A 37 -4.65 -4.54 19.67
CA GLY A 37 -3.41 -5.31 19.75
C GLY A 37 -2.93 -5.95 18.44
N ILE A 38 -3.64 -5.76 17.33
CA ILE A 38 -3.27 -6.29 16.01
C ILE A 38 -2.74 -5.17 15.14
N TYR A 39 -1.59 -5.39 14.53
CA TYR A 39 -1.04 -4.59 13.45
C TYR A 39 -1.48 -5.15 12.09
N TYR A 40 -1.43 -4.33 11.08
CA TYR A 40 -1.74 -4.74 9.72
C TYR A 40 -0.62 -4.31 8.79
N LEU A 41 0.02 -5.28 8.14
CA LEU A 41 0.89 -4.98 7.00
C LEU A 41 0.00 -4.70 5.80
N VAL A 42 0.08 -3.49 5.29
CA VAL A 42 -0.71 -3.00 4.16
C VAL A 42 0.17 -2.97 2.92
N LEU A 43 -0.28 -3.60 1.85
CA LEU A 43 0.33 -3.51 0.53
C LEU A 43 -0.67 -2.88 -0.44
N VAL A 44 -0.18 -2.04 -1.35
CA VAL A 44 -1.00 -1.47 -2.42
C VAL A 44 -0.22 -1.50 -3.73
N ASP A 45 -0.78 -2.14 -4.75
CA ASP A 45 -0.22 -2.06 -6.10
C ASP A 45 -0.33 -0.64 -6.67
N ALA A 46 0.76 -0.12 -7.16
CA ALA A 46 0.85 1.27 -7.63
C ALA A 46 0.01 1.54 -8.87
N GLN A 47 -0.22 0.56 -9.74
CA GLN A 47 -1.03 0.72 -10.93
C GLN A 47 -2.51 0.52 -10.65
N SER A 48 -2.90 -0.67 -10.21
CA SER A 48 -4.31 -1.05 -10.03
C SER A 48 -4.94 -0.55 -8.74
N LYS A 49 -4.14 -0.10 -7.80
CA LYS A 49 -4.56 0.20 -6.42
C LYS A 49 -5.10 -1.02 -5.66
N TRP A 50 -4.81 -2.22 -6.15
CA TRP A 50 -5.18 -3.46 -5.48
C TRP A 50 -4.54 -3.54 -4.09
N PRO A 51 -5.35 -3.72 -3.03
CA PRO A 51 -4.86 -3.79 -1.67
C PRO A 51 -4.69 -5.22 -1.19
N GLU A 52 -3.66 -5.44 -0.37
CA GLU A 52 -3.55 -6.56 0.54
C GLU A 52 -3.38 -6.03 1.97
N MET A 53 -3.96 -6.72 2.94
CA MET A 53 -3.84 -6.39 4.36
C MET A 53 -3.66 -7.67 5.15
N ILE A 54 -2.52 -7.78 5.81
CA ILE A 54 -2.14 -8.97 6.58
C ILE A 54 -2.14 -8.63 8.06
N PRO A 55 -3.01 -9.26 8.88
CA PRO A 55 -2.98 -9.07 10.32
C PRO A 55 -1.74 -9.70 10.93
N MET A 56 -1.08 -8.96 11.82
CA MET A 56 0.15 -9.37 12.49
C MET A 56 0.07 -9.06 13.99
N LYS A 57 0.29 -10.06 14.83
CA LYS A 57 0.36 -9.88 16.28
C LYS A 57 1.64 -9.16 16.70
N THR A 58 2.72 -9.37 15.98
CA THR A 58 4.04 -8.81 16.29
C THR A 58 4.69 -8.30 15.00
N ILE A 59 5.16 -7.06 15.03
CA ILE A 59 5.97 -6.49 13.98
C ILE A 59 7.44 -6.86 14.25
N SER A 60 7.99 -7.73 13.41
CA SER A 60 9.42 -8.04 13.36
C SER A 60 9.85 -8.14 11.91
N SER A 61 11.14 -8.02 11.65
CA SER A 61 11.68 -8.18 10.30
C SER A 61 11.37 -9.56 9.72
N ALA A 62 11.52 -10.61 10.52
CA ALA A 62 11.23 -11.98 10.10
C ALA A 62 9.75 -12.18 9.75
N ASN A 63 8.84 -11.73 10.62
CA ASN A 63 7.39 -11.84 10.36
C ASN A 63 6.97 -11.02 9.15
N THR A 64 7.57 -9.84 8.96
CA THR A 64 7.31 -8.99 7.79
C THR A 64 7.75 -9.67 6.50
N VAL A 65 8.94 -10.23 6.48
CA VAL A 65 9.46 -10.99 5.32
C VAL A 65 8.57 -12.19 5.01
N ASN A 66 8.19 -12.99 6.01
CA ASN A 66 7.31 -14.13 5.81
C ASN A 66 5.95 -13.71 5.25
N ALA A 67 5.32 -12.67 5.81
CA ALA A 67 4.04 -12.16 5.33
C ALA A 67 4.11 -11.66 3.88
N LEU A 68 5.21 -11.00 3.49
CA LEU A 68 5.43 -10.58 2.11
C LEU A 68 5.62 -11.78 1.18
N MET A 69 6.42 -12.77 1.58
CA MET A 69 6.62 -13.98 0.78
C MET A 69 5.33 -14.75 0.54
N ASP A 70 4.44 -14.84 1.52
CA ASP A 70 3.10 -15.43 1.37
C ASP A 70 2.25 -14.70 0.31
N VAL A 71 2.39 -13.39 0.20
CA VAL A 71 1.73 -12.61 -0.85
C VAL A 71 2.40 -12.82 -2.20
N PHE A 72 3.73 -12.86 -2.23
CA PHE A 72 4.49 -13.02 -3.48
C PHE A 72 4.30 -14.39 -4.12
N VAL A 73 4.06 -15.43 -3.33
CA VAL A 73 3.69 -16.76 -3.85
C VAL A 73 2.38 -16.70 -4.65
N ARG A 74 1.45 -15.81 -4.27
CA ARG A 74 0.16 -15.65 -4.97
C ARG A 74 0.23 -14.82 -6.25
N TYR A 75 1.09 -13.79 -6.27
CA TYR A 75 1.10 -12.77 -7.33
C TYR A 75 2.43 -12.66 -8.07
N GLY A 76 3.46 -13.34 -7.62
CA GLY A 76 4.84 -13.18 -8.10
C GLY A 76 5.59 -12.09 -7.35
N MET A 77 6.90 -11.99 -7.63
CA MET A 77 7.75 -10.94 -7.06
C MET A 77 7.49 -9.61 -7.77
N PRO A 78 7.34 -8.49 -7.05
CA PRO A 78 7.33 -7.17 -7.68
C PRO A 78 8.75 -6.78 -8.11
N GLU A 79 8.86 -5.86 -9.05
CA GLU A 79 10.17 -5.27 -9.40
C GLU A 79 10.64 -4.25 -8.36
N THR A 80 9.68 -3.52 -7.77
CA THR A 80 9.97 -2.46 -6.81
C THR A 80 9.05 -2.51 -5.62
N ILE A 81 9.64 -2.41 -4.43
CA ILE A 81 8.92 -2.15 -3.18
C ILE A 81 9.24 -0.73 -2.72
N VAL A 82 8.21 0.02 -2.38
CA VAL A 82 8.32 1.36 -1.78
C VAL A 82 7.82 1.30 -0.34
N SER A 83 8.62 1.74 0.61
CA SER A 83 8.26 1.81 2.03
C SER A 83 8.75 3.10 2.68
N ASP A 84 8.33 3.34 3.92
CA ASP A 84 8.98 4.29 4.82
C ASP A 84 10.32 3.75 5.35
N ASN A 85 10.90 4.46 6.32
CA ASN A 85 12.13 4.08 7.00
C ASN A 85 11.89 3.24 8.28
N GLY A 86 10.79 2.55 8.39
CA GLY A 86 10.52 1.65 9.52
C GLY A 86 11.64 0.63 9.73
N THR A 87 11.96 0.31 10.98
CA THR A 87 13.10 -0.57 11.33
C THR A 87 13.00 -1.96 10.71
N GLN A 88 11.79 -2.49 10.55
CA GLN A 88 11.53 -3.76 9.90
C GLN A 88 11.87 -3.73 8.40
N PHE A 89 11.69 -2.59 7.72
CA PHE A 89 12.00 -2.41 6.31
C PHE A 89 13.47 -2.04 6.05
N THR A 90 14.17 -1.56 7.08
CA THR A 90 15.60 -1.21 7.00
C THR A 90 16.51 -2.31 7.53
N SER A 91 15.95 -3.42 7.98
CA SER A 91 16.69 -4.56 8.53
C SER A 91 17.50 -5.31 7.47
N GLU A 92 18.55 -5.98 7.89
CA GLU A 92 19.36 -6.83 7.02
C GLU A 92 18.54 -7.97 6.40
N GLN A 93 17.64 -8.60 7.16
CA GLN A 93 16.75 -9.64 6.66
C GLN A 93 15.87 -9.15 5.50
N PHE A 94 15.30 -7.96 5.62
CA PHE A 94 14.50 -7.37 4.56
C PHE A 94 15.36 -7.05 3.33
N ARG A 95 16.56 -6.49 3.54
CA ARG A 95 17.51 -6.20 2.46
C ARG A 95 17.91 -7.48 1.71
N VAL A 96 18.23 -8.55 2.43
CA VAL A 96 18.58 -9.85 1.84
C VAL A 96 17.41 -10.42 1.04
N MET A 97 16.18 -10.37 1.59
CA MET A 97 14.99 -10.82 0.87
C MET A 97 14.81 -10.07 -0.45
N CYS A 98 14.90 -8.75 -0.44
CA CYS A 98 14.80 -7.96 -1.67
C CYS A 98 15.90 -8.32 -2.67
N ALA A 99 17.16 -8.36 -2.25
CA ALA A 99 18.29 -8.65 -3.12
C ALA A 99 18.21 -10.07 -3.73
N SER A 100 17.87 -11.08 -2.93
CA SER A 100 17.76 -12.47 -3.37
C SER A 100 16.62 -12.71 -4.37
N ASN A 101 15.62 -11.84 -4.38
CA ASN A 101 14.46 -11.93 -5.27
C ASN A 101 14.47 -10.88 -6.40
N GLY A 102 15.57 -10.15 -6.57
CA GLY A 102 15.72 -9.13 -7.62
C GLY A 102 14.78 -7.93 -7.44
N ILE A 103 14.39 -7.62 -6.22
CA ILE A 103 13.47 -6.55 -5.88
C ILE A 103 14.25 -5.28 -5.54
N LEU A 104 13.96 -4.18 -6.24
CA LEU A 104 14.48 -2.87 -5.89
C LEU A 104 13.67 -2.31 -4.70
N HIS A 105 14.33 -2.10 -3.58
CA HIS A 105 13.72 -1.44 -2.43
C HIS A 105 14.00 0.07 -2.46
N SER A 106 12.96 0.87 -2.56
CA SER A 106 13.01 2.32 -2.53
C SER A 106 12.35 2.85 -1.25
N ARG A 107 13.08 3.69 -0.51
CA ARG A 107 12.59 4.28 0.73
C ARG A 107 12.17 5.72 0.51
N ILE A 108 11.02 6.08 1.03
CA ILE A 108 10.53 7.47 1.02
C ILE A 108 11.13 8.19 2.22
N ALA A 109 11.83 9.30 1.97
CA ALA A 109 12.31 10.13 3.06
C ALA A 109 11.12 10.74 3.83
N PRO A 110 11.20 10.82 5.17
CA PRO A 110 10.22 11.56 5.96
C PRO A 110 10.13 13.00 5.44
N TYR A 111 8.91 13.54 5.36
CA TYR A 111 8.63 14.90 4.87
C TYR A 111 8.70 15.16 3.36
N HIS A 112 8.74 14.13 2.51
CA HIS A 112 8.54 14.26 1.07
C HIS A 112 7.23 13.57 0.59
N PRO A 113 6.04 13.98 1.07
CA PRO A 113 4.79 13.30 0.76
C PRO A 113 4.34 13.44 -0.71
N GLN A 114 5.00 14.29 -1.49
CA GLN A 114 4.53 14.62 -2.84
C GLN A 114 5.12 13.70 -3.93
N SER A 115 6.17 12.95 -3.66
CA SER A 115 6.74 12.02 -4.66
C SER A 115 5.87 10.79 -4.91
N ASN A 116 4.86 10.53 -4.05
CA ASN A 116 4.03 9.34 -4.15
C ASN A 116 2.54 9.52 -3.78
N GLY A 117 2.04 10.75 -3.86
CA GLY A 117 0.75 11.18 -3.29
C GLY A 117 -0.49 10.36 -3.67
N GLN A 118 -0.44 9.51 -4.70
CA GLN A 118 -1.59 8.66 -5.03
C GLN A 118 -1.60 7.34 -4.22
N ALA A 119 -0.47 6.62 -4.15
CA ALA A 119 -0.43 5.35 -3.44
C ALA A 119 -0.53 5.56 -1.91
N GLU A 120 0.11 6.61 -1.38
CA GLU A 120 -0.04 7.01 0.02
C GLU A 120 -1.49 7.32 0.40
N ARG A 121 -2.24 8.00 -0.48
CA ARG A 121 -3.68 8.26 -0.26
C ARG A 121 -4.50 6.98 -0.17
N PHE A 122 -4.12 5.95 -0.93
CA PHE A 122 -4.81 4.67 -0.87
C PHE A 122 -4.48 3.88 0.39
N VAL A 123 -3.21 3.89 0.81
CA VAL A 123 -2.81 3.36 2.13
C VAL A 123 -3.56 4.08 3.25
N ASP A 124 -3.63 5.39 3.21
CA ASP A 124 -4.40 6.19 4.19
C ASP A 124 -5.90 5.88 4.15
N THR A 125 -6.46 5.65 2.99
CA THR A 125 -7.87 5.26 2.85
C THR A 125 -8.14 3.94 3.53
N LEU A 126 -7.25 2.96 3.37
CA LEU A 126 -7.33 1.66 4.03
C LEU A 126 -7.16 1.80 5.55
N LYS A 127 -6.17 2.58 6.00
CA LYS A 127 -5.96 2.88 7.43
C LYS A 127 -7.19 3.55 8.05
N ARG A 128 -7.85 4.48 7.35
CA ARG A 128 -9.10 5.10 7.80
C ARG A 128 -10.26 4.11 7.81
N GLY A 129 -10.35 3.23 6.83
CA GLY A 129 -11.32 2.14 6.80
C GLY A 129 -11.19 1.24 8.02
N LEU A 130 -9.97 0.80 8.32
CA LEU A 130 -9.68 0.04 9.54
C LEU A 130 -10.09 0.77 10.82
N LYS A 131 -9.75 2.06 10.94
CA LYS A 131 -10.13 2.86 12.12
C LYS A 131 -11.63 2.93 12.34
N LYS A 132 -12.45 2.94 11.28
CA LYS A 132 -13.91 2.90 11.35
C LYS A 132 -14.46 1.56 11.85
N LEU A 133 -13.68 0.50 11.79
CA LEU A 133 -14.04 -0.81 12.33
C LEU A 133 -13.75 -0.92 13.83
N LYS A 134 -13.01 0.05 14.42
CA LYS A 134 -12.75 0.09 15.87
C LYS A 134 -14.07 0.13 16.64
N GLY A 135 -14.21 -0.76 17.61
CA GLY A 135 -15.44 -0.89 18.42
C GLY A 135 -16.51 -1.82 17.82
N LYS A 136 -16.30 -2.31 16.57
CA LYS A 136 -17.16 -3.36 15.97
C LYS A 136 -16.49 -4.75 16.01
N GLY A 137 -15.36 -4.85 16.71
CA GLY A 137 -14.45 -5.99 16.67
C GLY A 137 -13.62 -5.97 15.38
N ALA A 138 -12.28 -5.94 15.50
CA ALA A 138 -11.38 -6.11 14.34
C ALA A 138 -11.37 -7.59 13.92
N THR A 139 -12.55 -8.13 13.59
CA THR A 139 -12.69 -9.51 13.16
C THR A 139 -12.18 -9.69 11.73
N GLN A 140 -11.78 -10.91 11.38
CA GLN A 140 -11.40 -11.25 10.01
C GLN A 140 -12.53 -10.93 9.01
N ASP A 141 -13.79 -11.07 9.41
CA ASP A 141 -14.95 -10.75 8.58
C ASP A 141 -15.07 -9.26 8.25
N ASN A 142 -14.77 -8.40 9.22
CA ASN A 142 -14.75 -6.95 9.00
C ASN A 142 -13.62 -6.55 8.03
N LEU A 143 -12.45 -7.17 8.17
CA LEU A 143 -11.34 -6.97 7.26
C LEU A 143 -11.68 -7.45 5.84
N ASN A 144 -12.27 -8.63 5.72
CA ASN A 144 -12.71 -9.18 4.45
C ASN A 144 -13.75 -8.27 3.78
N THR A 145 -14.72 -7.76 4.56
CA THR A 145 -15.73 -6.82 4.07
C THR A 145 -15.09 -5.51 3.58
N LEU A 146 -14.13 -4.96 4.32
CA LEU A 146 -13.39 -3.78 3.91
C LEU A 146 -12.65 -4.02 2.59
N LEU A 147 -11.92 -5.12 2.48
CA LEU A 147 -11.13 -5.45 1.30
C LEU A 147 -12.01 -5.70 0.08
N ILE A 148 -13.09 -6.48 0.20
CA ILE A 148 -13.97 -6.75 -0.94
C ILE A 148 -14.69 -5.51 -1.43
N THR A 149 -15.12 -4.64 -0.51
CA THR A 149 -15.71 -3.35 -0.83
C THR A 149 -14.73 -2.47 -1.59
N TYR A 150 -13.52 -2.33 -1.09
CA TYR A 150 -12.50 -1.51 -1.72
C TYR A 150 -12.11 -2.05 -3.10
N ARG A 151 -11.88 -3.36 -3.22
CA ARG A 151 -11.50 -4.03 -4.46
C ARG A 151 -12.56 -3.94 -5.56
N SER A 152 -13.84 -3.85 -5.18
CA SER A 152 -14.97 -3.80 -6.12
C SER A 152 -15.47 -2.38 -6.45
N THR A 153 -15.03 -1.37 -5.69
CA THR A 153 -15.51 0.01 -5.88
C THR A 153 -14.77 0.71 -7.03
N PRO A 154 -15.48 1.21 -8.04
CA PRO A 154 -14.88 2.00 -9.11
C PRO A 154 -14.24 3.29 -8.59
N SER A 155 -13.14 3.71 -9.23
CA SER A 155 -12.39 4.89 -8.85
C SER A 155 -12.11 5.79 -10.06
N HIS A 156 -12.23 7.10 -9.87
CA HIS A 156 -11.86 8.09 -10.89
C HIS A 156 -10.39 7.95 -11.33
N VAL A 157 -9.49 7.63 -10.40
CA VAL A 157 -8.05 7.45 -10.67
C VAL A 157 -7.79 6.26 -11.59
N LEU A 158 -8.72 5.30 -11.64
CA LEU A 158 -8.68 4.12 -12.49
C LEU A 158 -9.65 4.22 -13.68
N ASN A 159 -10.00 5.42 -14.11
CA ASN A 159 -10.94 5.66 -15.20
C ASN A 159 -12.26 4.93 -15.00
N GLN A 160 -12.85 5.05 -13.81
CA GLN A 160 -14.11 4.41 -13.39
C GLN A 160 -14.05 2.88 -13.33
N LYS A 161 -12.87 2.28 -13.39
CA LYS A 161 -12.67 0.86 -13.10
C LYS A 161 -12.42 0.64 -11.62
N SER A 162 -12.77 -0.54 -11.14
CA SER A 162 -12.39 -0.99 -9.79
C SER A 162 -10.96 -1.52 -9.77
N PRO A 163 -10.30 -1.57 -8.60
CA PRO A 163 -9.02 -2.24 -8.44
C PRO A 163 -9.02 -3.69 -8.97
N ALA A 164 -10.11 -4.42 -8.76
CA ALA A 164 -10.26 -5.79 -9.26
C ALA A 164 -10.29 -5.86 -10.79
N GLU A 165 -10.99 -4.94 -11.45
CA GLU A 165 -11.01 -4.90 -12.93
C GLU A 165 -9.64 -4.63 -13.53
N VAL A 166 -8.83 -3.78 -12.88
CA VAL A 166 -7.49 -3.47 -13.35
C VAL A 166 -6.51 -4.60 -13.02
N PHE A 167 -6.58 -5.16 -11.81
CA PHE A 167 -5.63 -6.17 -11.35
C PHE A 167 -5.92 -7.57 -11.88
N LEU A 168 -7.19 -8.01 -11.83
CA LEU A 168 -7.61 -9.36 -12.23
C LEU A 168 -8.14 -9.43 -13.67
N GLY A 169 -8.30 -8.28 -14.34
CA GLY A 169 -8.93 -8.22 -15.67
C GLY A 169 -10.43 -8.49 -15.67
N ARG A 170 -11.08 -8.59 -14.51
CA ARG A 170 -12.52 -8.92 -14.39
C ARG A 170 -13.14 -8.28 -13.16
N LYS A 171 -14.45 -8.08 -13.19
CA LYS A 171 -15.22 -7.73 -11.99
C LYS A 171 -15.26 -8.92 -11.03
N ILE A 172 -15.16 -8.62 -9.73
CA ILE A 172 -15.40 -9.64 -8.71
C ILE A 172 -16.89 -9.71 -8.39
N ARG A 173 -17.38 -10.92 -8.19
CA ARG A 173 -18.76 -11.15 -7.77
C ARG A 173 -18.88 -10.86 -6.27
N THR A 174 -19.87 -10.05 -5.92
CA THR A 174 -20.19 -9.71 -4.54
C THR A 174 -21.65 -10.05 -4.25
N THR A 175 -22.07 -10.00 -2.99
CA THR A 175 -23.48 -10.19 -2.62
C THR A 175 -24.41 -9.20 -3.33
N LEU A 176 -23.93 -7.99 -3.62
CA LEU A 176 -24.68 -6.99 -4.40
C LEU A 176 -24.94 -7.45 -5.86
N SER A 177 -24.07 -8.30 -6.39
CA SER A 177 -24.27 -8.84 -7.74
C SER A 177 -25.48 -9.80 -7.82
N LEU A 178 -25.93 -10.32 -6.69
CA LEU A 178 -27.12 -11.18 -6.60
C LEU A 178 -28.43 -10.39 -6.65
N LEU A 179 -28.37 -9.07 -6.43
CA LEU A 179 -29.54 -8.18 -6.41
C LEU A 179 -29.87 -7.61 -7.80
N ARG A 180 -29.03 -7.90 -8.80
CA ARG A 180 -29.31 -7.52 -10.20
C ARG A 180 -30.03 -8.66 -10.90
N PRO A 181 -31.21 -8.39 -11.50
CA PRO A 181 -31.91 -9.36 -12.30
C PRO A 181 -31.10 -9.78 -13.54
#